data_f3c5990dab8eb967ed98a7e2c8d715b6
#
_entry.id   f3c5990dab8eb967ed98a7e2c8d715b6
#
_cell.length_a   1.000
_cell.length_b   1.000
_cell.length_c   1.000
_cell.angle_alpha   90.00
_cell.angle_beta   90.00
_cell.angle_gamma   90.00
#
_symmetry.space_group_name_H-M   'P 1'
#
loop_
_entity.id
_entity.type
_entity.pdbx_description
1 polymer ?
#
loop_
_entity_poly.entity_id
_entity_poly.type
_entity_poly.pdbx_seq_one_letter_code
_entity_poly.pdbx_strand_id
1 'polypeptide(L)'
;MTERTLRMDRREFLKSALTLAALAPLAELHAKAGADGDKSSDAARGKQVTRRRYRNTGLTVPLLGFGMMRMPRINPAKPDIDYAKAEKQIARAMEAGVNYFDTAYFYHGGLSEKCAGDLLSKYPRDSYYLVSKMPVRALKKEADVERIWNEQLARCKTDYFDFYLVHNLNKDRWNDTIRFHVYEFLKKKQAEGKIRKLGFSFHDEPEVLETIAKAHPWDFAQIQLNYLDWTLYRSKEQYEILTKLGIPVTIMEPLRGGALATLNPEAAAILKQARPDVSVASWALRYAASLPNVLVVLSGMTLIEHLEDNIKTFTDFKPLTDEERRVIDKALAAYRKSGAVPCTACRYCTPCPVGVDIPRIFGLYNHYKTTGNFQHFRLVYDKMAADEKASACVGCGACLKKCPQKINIPAELKKIEADIRGRKGRRASLFLTPDDMELC
;
A
#
# COMPACT_ATOMS: atom_id res chain seq x y z
N MET A 1 -50.27 -2.18 47.06
CA MET A 1 -49.03 -2.50 47.84
C MET A 1 -47.94 -1.56 47.34
N THR A 2 -47.92 -0.49 47.88
CA THR A 2 -47.09 0.55 48.54
C THR A 2 -45.71 0.68 47.96
N GLU A 3 -45.55 1.75 47.13
CA GLU A 3 -44.29 2.41 46.81
C GLU A 3 -43.63 2.99 48.07
N ARG A 4 -42.38 2.64 48.32
CA ARG A 4 -41.52 3.33 49.29
C ARG A 4 -40.52 4.21 48.53
N THR A 5 -40.79 5.50 48.46
CA THR A 5 -39.86 6.58 48.11
C THR A 5 -38.87 6.79 49.26
N LEU A 6 -37.60 6.46 49.01
CA LEU A 6 -36.46 6.84 49.88
C LEU A 6 -36.16 8.33 49.69
N ARG A 7 -36.57 9.16 50.64
CA ARG A 7 -36.07 10.54 50.78
C ARG A 7 -34.76 10.49 51.56
N MET A 8 -33.63 10.82 50.92
CA MET A 8 -32.37 11.09 51.61
C MET A 8 -32.41 12.42 52.36
N ASP A 9 -31.96 12.42 53.62
CA ASP A 9 -31.90 13.59 54.47
C ASP A 9 -30.79 14.54 54.05
N ARG A 10 -31.10 15.86 54.14
CA ARG A 10 -30.16 16.94 53.80
C ARG A 10 -28.83 16.90 54.56
N ARG A 11 -28.80 16.24 55.73
CA ARG A 11 -27.55 16.08 56.53
C ARG A 11 -26.61 15.02 55.99
N GLU A 12 -27.11 13.98 55.35
CA GLU A 12 -26.26 12.97 54.66
C GLU A 12 -25.66 13.49 53.35
N PHE A 13 -26.42 14.32 52.64
CA PHE A 13 -25.92 14.98 51.41
C PHE A 13 -24.74 15.94 51.70
N LEU A 14 -24.78 16.68 52.80
CA LEU A 14 -23.70 17.59 53.22
C LEU A 14 -22.45 16.86 53.74
N LYS A 15 -22.59 15.67 54.30
CA LYS A 15 -21.43 14.86 54.71
C LYS A 15 -20.71 14.22 53.50
N SER A 16 -21.44 13.84 52.47
CA SER A 16 -20.85 13.33 51.19
C SER A 16 -20.17 14.42 50.41
N ALA A 17 -20.63 15.67 50.44
CA ALA A 17 -20.00 16.80 49.74
C ALA A 17 -18.70 17.26 50.40
N LEU A 18 -18.56 17.10 51.72
CA LEU A 18 -17.32 17.47 52.45
C LEU A 18 -16.19 16.44 52.28
N THR A 19 -16.48 15.19 51.96
CA THR A 19 -15.46 14.16 51.68
C THR A 19 -14.91 14.26 50.24
N LEU A 20 -15.64 14.83 49.31
CA LEU A 20 -15.13 15.07 47.93
C LEU A 20 -14.22 16.31 47.81
N ALA A 21 -14.41 17.30 48.71
CA ALA A 21 -13.60 18.53 48.67
C ALA A 21 -12.17 18.37 49.23
N ALA A 22 -11.89 17.31 50.00
CA ALA A 22 -10.55 17.04 50.55
C ALA A 22 -9.62 16.25 49.64
N LEU A 23 -10.09 15.72 48.51
CA LEU A 23 -9.29 14.96 47.53
C LEU A 23 -8.88 15.77 46.26
N ALA A 24 -9.43 16.97 46.11
CA ALA A 24 -9.14 17.79 44.94
C ALA A 24 -7.69 18.32 44.84
N PRO A 25 -6.94 18.62 45.93
CA PRO A 25 -5.57 19.10 45.81
C PRO A 25 -4.55 18.03 45.42
N LEU A 26 -4.84 16.74 45.62
CA LEU A 26 -3.92 15.65 45.28
C LEU A 26 -3.99 15.24 43.79
N ALA A 27 -5.14 15.43 43.15
CA ALA A 27 -5.29 15.14 41.71
C ALA A 27 -4.62 16.20 40.84
N GLU A 28 -4.60 17.48 41.26
CA GLU A 28 -3.88 18.53 40.54
C GLU A 28 -2.35 18.43 40.67
N LEU A 29 -1.84 17.89 41.80
CA LEU A 29 -0.39 17.66 41.96
C LEU A 29 0.11 16.50 41.07
N HIS A 30 -0.72 15.47 40.81
CA HIS A 30 -0.36 14.38 39.90
C HIS A 30 -0.49 14.75 38.42
N ALA A 31 -1.39 15.66 38.05
CA ALA A 31 -1.51 16.16 36.68
C ALA A 31 -0.36 17.10 36.28
N LYS A 32 0.25 17.81 37.24
CA LYS A 32 1.43 18.66 36.97
C LYS A 32 2.77 17.89 36.97
N ALA A 33 2.84 16.75 37.64
CA ALA A 33 4.07 15.92 37.63
C ALA A 33 4.19 15.06 36.36
N GLY A 34 3.13 14.91 35.54
CA GLY A 34 3.14 14.17 34.28
C GLY A 34 3.43 15.01 33.03
N ALA A 35 3.59 16.34 33.13
CA ALA A 35 3.80 17.24 32.03
C ALA A 35 5.28 17.63 31.79
N ASP A 36 6.18 17.34 32.70
CA ASP A 36 7.63 17.60 32.57
C ASP A 36 8.48 16.34 32.35
N GLY A 37 7.83 15.21 32.03
CA GLY A 37 8.48 13.98 31.60
C GLY A 37 8.90 14.07 30.15
N ASP A 38 10.20 14.18 29.93
CA ASP A 38 10.91 13.76 28.73
C ASP A 38 11.07 14.72 27.55
N LYS A 39 11.44 15.96 27.82
CA LYS A 39 12.07 16.81 26.80
C LYS A 39 13.54 16.44 26.51
N SER A 40 14.15 15.56 27.29
CA SER A 40 15.56 15.16 27.12
C SER A 40 15.72 13.91 26.21
N SER A 41 14.67 13.11 25.99
CA SER A 41 14.72 11.94 25.12
C SER A 41 14.38 12.27 23.65
N ASP A 42 13.68 13.36 23.37
CA ASP A 42 13.32 13.78 22.00
C ASP A 42 14.49 14.39 21.22
N ALA A 43 15.50 14.93 21.89
CA ALA A 43 16.68 15.51 21.22
C ALA A 43 17.63 14.45 20.64
N ALA A 44 17.57 13.20 21.13
CA ALA A 44 18.39 12.09 20.65
C ALA A 44 17.69 11.22 19.59
N ARG A 45 16.35 11.34 19.42
CA ARG A 45 15.61 10.70 18.33
C ARG A 45 15.62 11.64 17.14
N GLY A 46 16.25 11.22 16.02
CA GLY A 46 16.19 11.93 14.74
C GLY A 46 14.75 12.27 14.36
N LYS A 47 14.56 13.26 13.48
CA LYS A 47 13.23 13.67 12.99
C LYS A 47 12.45 12.45 12.47
N GLN A 48 11.28 12.21 13.04
CA GLN A 48 10.41 11.10 12.66
C GLN A 48 9.38 11.51 11.59
N VAL A 49 8.86 10.54 10.84
CA VAL A 49 7.80 10.77 9.87
C VAL A 49 6.53 11.27 10.53
N THR A 50 5.79 12.11 9.81
CA THR A 50 4.50 12.65 10.27
C THR A 50 3.52 11.51 10.57
N ARG A 51 2.75 11.68 11.63
CA ARG A 51 1.72 10.73 12.05
C ARG A 51 0.33 11.32 11.88
N ARG A 52 -0.66 10.49 11.64
CA ARG A 52 -2.08 10.86 11.58
C ARG A 52 -2.91 10.16 12.64
N ARG A 53 -3.85 10.92 13.19
CA ARG A 53 -4.82 10.39 14.15
C ARG A 53 -5.87 9.55 13.42
N TYR A 54 -6.11 8.36 13.92
CA TYR A 54 -7.16 7.48 13.44
C TYR A 54 -8.49 7.85 14.12
N ARG A 55 -9.33 8.66 13.45
CA ARG A 55 -10.62 9.13 14.03
C ARG A 55 -10.47 9.60 15.48
N ASN A 56 -11.51 9.40 16.30
CA ASN A 56 -11.55 9.74 17.73
C ASN A 56 -11.12 8.56 18.63
N THR A 57 -10.22 7.69 18.16
CA THR A 57 -9.83 6.47 18.89
C THR A 57 -8.61 6.66 19.79
N GLY A 58 -7.94 7.80 19.75
CA GLY A 58 -6.64 8.00 20.39
C GLY A 58 -5.46 7.35 19.65
N LEU A 59 -5.72 6.43 18.72
CA LEU A 59 -4.69 5.77 17.94
C LEU A 59 -4.07 6.73 16.91
N THR A 60 -2.73 6.77 16.81
CA THR A 60 -1.98 7.52 15.79
C THR A 60 -1.09 6.59 15.01
N VAL A 61 -1.15 6.65 13.68
CA VAL A 61 -0.36 5.82 12.76
C VAL A 61 0.59 6.67 11.94
N PRO A 62 1.74 6.16 11.48
CA PRO A 62 2.61 6.90 10.58
C PRO A 62 1.89 7.13 9.24
N LEU A 63 2.09 8.31 8.64
CA LEU A 63 1.54 8.63 7.33
C LEU A 63 2.19 7.81 6.22
N LEU A 64 3.46 7.41 6.39
CA LEU A 64 4.17 6.45 5.55
C LEU A 64 4.07 5.05 6.16
N GLY A 65 3.53 4.09 5.40
CA GLY A 65 3.53 2.68 5.75
C GLY A 65 4.53 1.88 4.91
N PHE A 66 5.11 0.85 5.51
CA PHE A 66 6.06 -0.05 4.87
C PHE A 66 5.32 -1.20 4.19
N GLY A 67 5.23 -1.16 2.85
CA GLY A 67 4.61 -2.21 2.03
C GLY A 67 5.58 -3.36 1.76
N MET A 68 5.31 -4.54 2.31
CA MET A 68 6.19 -5.71 2.20
C MET A 68 5.99 -6.54 0.92
N MET A 69 5.22 -6.04 -0.05
CA MET A 69 5.05 -6.68 -1.37
C MET A 69 6.32 -6.60 -2.24
N ARG A 70 7.20 -5.63 -1.98
CA ARG A 70 8.38 -5.34 -2.79
C ARG A 70 9.66 -5.35 -1.95
N MET A 71 9.79 -6.36 -1.07
CA MET A 71 11.01 -6.59 -0.29
C MET A 71 12.22 -6.83 -1.21
N PRO A 72 13.45 -6.52 -0.76
CA PRO A 72 14.66 -6.83 -1.52
C PRO A 72 14.76 -8.33 -1.78
N ARG A 73 15.27 -8.70 -2.95
CA ARG A 73 15.42 -10.11 -3.38
C ARG A 73 16.87 -10.46 -3.57
N ILE A 74 17.23 -11.72 -3.30
CA ILE A 74 18.54 -12.28 -3.64
C ILE A 74 18.60 -12.44 -5.17
N ASN A 75 17.56 -13.02 -5.77
CA ASN A 75 17.41 -13.15 -7.22
C ASN A 75 16.13 -12.45 -7.67
N PRO A 76 16.20 -11.39 -8.50
CA PRO A 76 15.01 -10.67 -8.97
C PRO A 76 13.96 -11.52 -9.69
N ALA A 77 14.37 -12.66 -10.27
CA ALA A 77 13.47 -13.58 -10.95
C ALA A 77 12.70 -14.53 -10.01
N LYS A 78 13.16 -14.68 -8.76
CA LYS A 78 12.56 -15.59 -7.76
C LYS A 78 11.81 -14.82 -6.68
N PRO A 79 10.86 -15.46 -5.96
CA PRO A 79 10.15 -14.80 -4.86
C PRO A 79 10.95 -14.70 -3.55
N ASP A 80 12.21 -15.16 -3.52
CA ASP A 80 13.09 -15.14 -2.37
C ASP A 80 13.33 -13.71 -1.84
N ILE A 81 13.53 -13.60 -0.53
CA ILE A 81 13.76 -12.33 0.15
C ILE A 81 15.20 -12.30 0.65
N ASP A 82 15.91 -11.20 0.41
CA ASP A 82 17.21 -10.91 1.02
C ASP A 82 16.99 -10.42 2.45
N TYR A 83 17.03 -11.34 3.40
CA TYR A 83 16.76 -11.06 4.81
C TYR A 83 17.74 -10.05 5.41
N ALA A 84 19.00 -10.05 4.99
CA ALA A 84 20.00 -9.12 5.51
C ALA A 84 19.69 -7.68 5.11
N LYS A 85 19.26 -7.47 3.85
CA LYS A 85 18.82 -6.14 3.40
C LYS A 85 17.46 -5.77 4.01
N ALA A 86 16.52 -6.71 4.08
CA ALA A 86 15.20 -6.49 4.68
C ALA A 86 15.31 -6.07 6.15
N GLU A 87 16.18 -6.71 6.94
CA GLU A 87 16.43 -6.38 8.34
C GLU A 87 16.95 -4.94 8.50
N LYS A 88 17.94 -4.55 7.70
CA LYS A 88 18.47 -3.18 7.71
C LYS A 88 17.39 -2.14 7.38
N GLN A 89 16.54 -2.44 6.39
CA GLN A 89 15.42 -1.55 6.02
C GLN A 89 14.39 -1.46 7.13
N ILE A 90 14.01 -2.57 7.76
CA ILE A 90 13.04 -2.58 8.87
C ILE A 90 13.60 -1.81 10.07
N ALA A 91 14.86 -2.03 10.44
CA ALA A 91 15.52 -1.28 11.52
C ALA A 91 15.49 0.23 11.24
N ARG A 92 15.89 0.63 10.05
CA ARG A 92 15.89 2.04 9.65
C ARG A 92 14.48 2.65 9.61
N ALA A 93 13.48 1.88 9.16
CA ALA A 93 12.07 2.28 9.16
C ALA A 93 11.58 2.54 10.60
N MET A 94 11.86 1.61 11.52
CA MET A 94 11.49 1.73 12.94
C MET A 94 12.14 2.96 13.60
N GLU A 95 13.42 3.22 13.35
CA GLU A 95 14.12 4.42 13.82
C GLU A 95 13.45 5.72 13.35
N ALA A 96 12.98 5.75 12.09
CA ALA A 96 12.30 6.91 11.52
C ALA A 96 10.81 7.00 11.92
N GLY A 97 10.29 6.08 12.73
CA GLY A 97 8.88 6.04 13.11
C GLY A 97 7.95 5.46 12.06
N VAL A 98 8.48 4.83 11.00
CA VAL A 98 7.72 4.06 10.00
C VAL A 98 7.46 2.67 10.58
N ASN A 99 6.44 2.56 11.41
CA ASN A 99 6.14 1.34 12.17
C ASN A 99 4.79 0.69 11.78
N TYR A 100 4.30 0.93 10.58
CA TYR A 100 3.12 0.28 9.99
C TYR A 100 3.58 -0.64 8.86
N PHE A 101 3.53 -1.97 9.08
CA PHE A 101 4.02 -2.99 8.16
C PHE A 101 2.86 -3.74 7.52
N ASP A 102 2.71 -3.61 6.19
CA ASP A 102 1.64 -4.20 5.41
C ASP A 102 2.14 -5.40 4.61
N THR A 103 1.72 -6.61 5.00
CA THR A 103 2.00 -7.86 4.30
C THR A 103 0.73 -8.52 3.77
N ALA A 104 0.84 -9.67 3.12
CA ALA A 104 -0.27 -10.52 2.71
C ALA A 104 0.19 -11.94 2.38
N TYR A 105 -0.76 -12.89 2.43
CA TYR A 105 -0.57 -14.32 2.25
C TYR A 105 0.23 -14.73 1.01
N PHE A 106 0.04 -14.03 -0.13
CA PHE A 106 0.68 -14.36 -1.41
C PHE A 106 1.92 -13.55 -1.72
N TYR A 107 2.28 -12.55 -0.92
CA TYR A 107 3.45 -11.72 -1.22
C TYR A 107 4.72 -12.55 -1.17
N HIS A 108 5.61 -12.36 -2.16
CA HIS A 108 6.82 -13.16 -2.32
C HIS A 108 6.57 -14.69 -2.32
N GLY A 109 5.51 -15.14 -3.00
CA GLY A 109 5.17 -16.57 -3.04
C GLY A 109 4.79 -17.17 -1.68
N GLY A 110 4.36 -16.33 -0.72
CA GLY A 110 4.01 -16.72 0.64
C GLY A 110 5.12 -16.48 1.68
N LEU A 111 6.28 -15.97 1.26
CA LEU A 111 7.43 -15.74 2.16
C LEU A 111 7.35 -14.41 2.94
N SER A 112 6.51 -13.45 2.49
CA SER A 112 6.46 -12.12 3.10
C SER A 112 5.94 -12.14 4.54
N GLU A 113 4.91 -12.92 4.84
CA GLU A 113 4.40 -13.07 6.21
C GLU A 113 5.43 -13.72 7.14
N LYS A 114 6.16 -14.73 6.64
CA LYS A 114 7.24 -15.36 7.40
C LYS A 114 8.36 -14.35 7.67
N CYS A 115 8.77 -13.59 6.65
CA CYS A 115 9.77 -12.53 6.81
C CYS A 115 9.34 -11.48 7.84
N ALA A 116 8.08 -11.04 7.80
CA ALA A 116 7.51 -10.15 8.81
C ALA A 116 7.61 -10.76 10.21
N GLY A 117 7.19 -12.01 10.39
CA GLY A 117 7.27 -12.71 11.66
C GLY A 117 8.70 -12.87 12.18
N ASP A 118 9.65 -13.24 11.31
CA ASP A 118 11.05 -13.47 11.68
C ASP A 118 11.77 -12.16 12.08
N LEU A 119 11.48 -11.05 11.40
CA LEU A 119 12.19 -9.79 11.61
C LEU A 119 11.50 -8.88 12.62
N LEU A 120 10.17 -8.79 12.62
CA LEU A 120 9.44 -7.91 13.54
C LEU A 120 9.33 -8.49 14.94
N SER A 121 9.41 -9.82 15.14
CA SER A 121 9.44 -10.43 16.47
C SER A 121 10.67 -10.05 17.30
N LYS A 122 11.67 -9.41 16.69
CA LYS A 122 12.84 -8.83 17.39
C LYS A 122 12.52 -7.53 18.15
N TYR A 123 11.33 -6.93 17.88
CA TYR A 123 10.86 -5.71 18.51
C TYR A 123 9.68 -5.99 19.43
N PRO A 124 9.45 -5.17 20.47
CA PRO A 124 8.24 -5.26 21.28
C PRO A 124 6.98 -5.24 20.39
N ARG A 125 6.04 -6.15 20.63
CA ARG A 125 4.88 -6.34 19.73
C ARG A 125 3.98 -5.08 19.64
N ASP A 126 3.93 -4.27 20.67
CA ASP A 126 3.18 -3.02 20.76
C ASP A 126 3.89 -1.82 20.12
N SER A 127 5.17 -1.97 19.73
CA SER A 127 5.95 -0.91 19.08
C SER A 127 5.65 -0.73 17.60
N TYR A 128 4.91 -1.65 16.98
CA TYR A 128 4.57 -1.60 15.55
C TYR A 128 3.14 -2.07 15.27
N TYR A 129 2.62 -1.65 14.13
CA TYR A 129 1.35 -2.11 13.57
C TYR A 129 1.60 -3.16 12.52
N LEU A 130 1.05 -4.36 12.70
CA LEU A 130 1.14 -5.47 11.75
C LEU A 130 -0.18 -5.62 11.01
N VAL A 131 -0.09 -5.66 9.68
CA VAL A 131 -1.24 -5.78 8.79
C VAL A 131 -1.09 -7.01 7.93
N SER A 132 -2.11 -7.88 7.89
CA SER A 132 -2.23 -8.93 6.89
C SER A 132 -3.65 -9.01 6.33
N LYS A 133 -3.89 -9.96 5.42
CA LYS A 133 -5.11 -9.95 4.61
C LYS A 133 -5.61 -11.38 4.37
N MET A 134 -6.92 -11.63 4.54
CA MET A 134 -7.58 -12.90 4.19
C MET A 134 -7.61 -13.07 2.67
N PRO A 135 -6.90 -14.05 2.11
CA PRO A 135 -6.80 -14.25 0.66
C PRO A 135 -8.02 -14.96 0.09
N VAL A 136 -9.15 -14.27 -0.09
CA VAL A 136 -10.43 -14.86 -0.55
C VAL A 136 -10.26 -15.77 -1.78
N ARG A 137 -9.38 -15.41 -2.70
CA ARG A 137 -9.10 -16.25 -3.90
C ARG A 137 -8.48 -17.63 -3.60
N ALA A 138 -7.99 -17.86 -2.36
CA ALA A 138 -7.45 -19.15 -1.94
C ALA A 138 -8.50 -20.09 -1.33
N LEU A 139 -9.66 -19.52 -0.98
CA LEU A 139 -10.72 -20.28 -0.34
C LEU A 139 -11.41 -21.20 -1.35
N LYS A 140 -11.63 -22.44 -0.94
CA LYS A 140 -12.39 -23.44 -1.69
C LYS A 140 -13.63 -23.89 -0.91
N LYS A 141 -13.57 -23.80 0.41
CA LYS A 141 -14.62 -24.14 1.37
C LYS A 141 -14.51 -23.23 2.60
N GLU A 142 -15.56 -23.13 3.38
CA GLU A 142 -15.63 -22.28 4.58
C GLU A 142 -14.51 -22.58 5.60
N ALA A 143 -14.21 -23.88 5.83
CA ALA A 143 -13.13 -24.29 6.74
C ALA A 143 -11.73 -23.77 6.36
N ASP A 144 -11.53 -23.32 5.11
CA ASP A 144 -10.27 -22.70 4.70
C ASP A 144 -10.04 -21.34 5.35
N VAL A 145 -11.11 -20.65 5.76
CA VAL A 145 -11.00 -19.32 6.41
C VAL A 145 -10.24 -19.45 7.72
N GLU A 146 -10.64 -20.36 8.59
CA GLU A 146 -9.97 -20.58 9.88
C GLU A 146 -8.57 -21.18 9.71
N ARG A 147 -8.41 -22.14 8.81
CA ARG A 147 -7.10 -22.73 8.51
C ARG A 147 -6.10 -21.66 8.07
N ILE A 148 -6.46 -20.81 7.12
CA ILE A 148 -5.59 -19.74 6.61
C ILE A 148 -5.32 -18.69 7.69
N TRP A 149 -6.31 -18.32 8.48
CA TRP A 149 -6.15 -17.43 9.62
C TRP A 149 -5.05 -17.95 10.57
N ASN A 150 -5.12 -19.21 10.97
CA ASN A 150 -4.15 -19.82 11.87
C ASN A 150 -2.75 -19.93 11.23
N GLU A 151 -2.65 -20.24 9.93
CA GLU A 151 -1.38 -20.21 9.19
C GLU A 151 -0.74 -18.80 9.21
N GLN A 152 -1.53 -17.76 9.04
CA GLN A 152 -1.03 -16.38 9.02
C GLN A 152 -0.52 -15.95 10.39
N LEU A 153 -1.22 -16.27 11.47
CA LEU A 153 -0.74 -16.03 12.84
C LEU A 153 0.61 -16.73 13.08
N ALA A 154 0.71 -18.00 12.68
CA ALA A 154 1.94 -18.79 12.83
C ALA A 154 3.10 -18.20 11.99
N ARG A 155 2.86 -17.85 10.72
CA ARG A 155 3.87 -17.24 9.84
C ARG A 155 4.35 -15.88 10.37
N CYS A 156 3.42 -15.05 10.84
CA CYS A 156 3.71 -13.74 11.39
C CYS A 156 4.21 -13.77 12.85
N LYS A 157 4.25 -14.95 13.50
CA LYS A 157 4.66 -15.12 14.91
C LYS A 157 3.94 -14.14 15.84
N THR A 158 2.62 -14.05 15.72
CA THR A 158 1.79 -13.09 16.46
C THR A 158 0.47 -13.70 16.89
N ASP A 159 -0.12 -13.18 17.94
CA ASP A 159 -1.43 -13.59 18.45
C ASP A 159 -2.57 -12.70 17.94
N TYR A 160 -2.24 -11.55 17.33
CA TYR A 160 -3.23 -10.59 16.83
C TYR A 160 -2.67 -9.74 15.70
N PHE A 161 -3.57 -9.18 14.88
CA PHE A 161 -3.27 -8.15 13.89
C PHE A 161 -3.84 -6.80 14.32
N ASP A 162 -3.08 -5.73 14.13
CA ASP A 162 -3.56 -4.38 14.39
C ASP A 162 -4.57 -3.92 13.34
N PHE A 163 -4.30 -4.26 12.08
CA PHE A 163 -5.17 -4.04 10.94
C PHE A 163 -5.27 -5.34 10.15
N TYR A 164 -6.48 -5.70 9.76
CA TYR A 164 -6.70 -6.90 8.97
C TYR A 164 -7.71 -6.63 7.85
N LEU A 165 -7.47 -7.15 6.65
CA LEU A 165 -8.29 -6.85 5.49
C LEU A 165 -8.86 -8.12 4.85
N VAL A 166 -10.07 -8.01 4.29
CA VAL A 166 -10.52 -8.94 3.26
C VAL A 166 -9.80 -8.55 1.96
N HIS A 167 -9.00 -9.49 1.39
CA HIS A 167 -7.97 -9.17 0.39
C HIS A 167 -8.51 -9.06 -1.02
N ASN A 168 -8.21 -7.93 -1.68
CA ASN A 168 -8.33 -7.74 -3.11
C ASN A 168 -9.77 -7.98 -3.60
N LEU A 169 -10.74 -7.34 -2.95
CA LEU A 169 -12.15 -7.47 -3.30
C LEU A 169 -12.46 -6.89 -4.69
N ASN A 170 -13.28 -7.60 -5.40
CA ASN A 170 -14.02 -7.25 -6.58
C ASN A 170 -15.40 -7.93 -6.49
N LYS A 171 -16.23 -7.78 -7.48
CA LYS A 171 -17.58 -8.39 -7.49
C LYS A 171 -17.55 -9.91 -7.21
N ASP A 172 -16.68 -10.66 -7.89
CA ASP A 172 -16.62 -12.13 -7.73
C ASP A 172 -16.14 -12.52 -6.32
N ARG A 173 -15.06 -11.89 -5.83
CA ARG A 173 -14.51 -12.17 -4.49
C ARG A 173 -15.43 -11.69 -3.38
N TRP A 174 -16.25 -10.70 -3.64
CA TRP A 174 -17.28 -10.29 -2.69
C TRP A 174 -18.33 -11.41 -2.54
N ASN A 175 -18.78 -12.02 -3.62
CA ASN A 175 -19.68 -13.18 -3.57
C ASN A 175 -19.07 -14.35 -2.80
N ASP A 176 -17.76 -14.64 -3.02
CA ASP A 176 -17.06 -15.67 -2.25
C ASP A 176 -16.90 -15.30 -0.77
N THR A 177 -16.72 -14.00 -0.45
CA THR A 177 -16.67 -13.49 0.93
C THR A 177 -17.96 -13.78 1.67
N ILE A 178 -19.11 -13.57 1.03
CA ILE A 178 -20.44 -13.89 1.56
C ILE A 178 -20.61 -15.41 1.67
N ARG A 179 -20.32 -16.14 0.58
CA ARG A 179 -20.49 -17.60 0.52
C ARG A 179 -19.74 -18.35 1.60
N PHE A 180 -18.55 -17.90 1.97
CA PHE A 180 -17.68 -18.55 2.96
C PHE A 180 -17.73 -17.87 4.34
N HIS A 181 -18.70 -17.00 4.60
CA HIS A 181 -18.89 -16.30 5.88
C HIS A 181 -17.61 -15.62 6.40
N VAL A 182 -16.82 -15.04 5.48
CA VAL A 182 -15.50 -14.47 5.80
C VAL A 182 -15.63 -13.28 6.76
N TYR A 183 -16.60 -12.39 6.50
CA TYR A 183 -16.79 -11.22 7.36
C TYR A 183 -17.20 -11.62 8.77
N GLU A 184 -18.14 -12.53 8.91
CA GLU A 184 -18.66 -13.01 10.20
C GLU A 184 -17.54 -13.64 11.02
N PHE A 185 -16.69 -14.49 10.40
CA PHE A 185 -15.52 -15.06 11.04
C PHE A 185 -14.54 -13.98 11.53
N LEU A 186 -14.17 -13.03 10.66
CA LEU A 186 -13.23 -11.97 11.01
C LEU A 186 -13.81 -11.00 12.06
N LYS A 187 -15.12 -10.75 12.01
CA LYS A 187 -15.80 -9.94 13.02
C LYS A 187 -15.79 -10.61 14.39
N LYS A 188 -15.95 -11.95 14.44
CA LYS A 188 -15.76 -12.73 15.66
C LYS A 188 -14.32 -12.59 16.17
N LYS A 189 -13.29 -12.69 15.29
CA LYS A 189 -11.87 -12.48 15.68
C LYS A 189 -11.61 -11.06 16.18
N GLN A 190 -12.32 -10.06 15.65
CA GLN A 190 -12.27 -8.70 16.17
C GLN A 190 -12.87 -8.59 17.57
N ALA A 191 -14.01 -9.22 17.82
CA ALA A 191 -14.64 -9.26 19.16
C ALA A 191 -13.75 -10.01 20.18
N GLU A 192 -13.01 -11.03 19.75
CA GLU A 192 -12.01 -11.76 20.56
C GLU A 192 -10.73 -10.94 20.82
N GLY A 193 -10.59 -9.71 20.28
CA GLY A 193 -9.40 -8.88 20.41
C GLY A 193 -8.23 -9.32 19.52
N LYS A 194 -8.44 -10.27 18.62
CA LYS A 194 -7.41 -10.79 17.70
C LYS A 194 -7.23 -9.93 16.44
N ILE A 195 -8.19 -9.06 16.16
CA ILE A 195 -8.12 -8.01 15.12
C ILE A 195 -8.50 -6.69 15.79
N ARG A 196 -7.63 -5.68 15.73
CA ARG A 196 -7.96 -4.35 16.27
C ARG A 196 -8.82 -3.53 15.30
N LYS A 197 -8.49 -3.56 14.01
CA LYS A 197 -9.20 -2.83 12.94
C LYS A 197 -9.44 -3.76 11.75
N LEU A 198 -10.71 -3.92 11.35
CA LEU A 198 -11.14 -4.76 10.25
C LEU A 198 -11.52 -3.91 9.04
N GLY A 199 -10.92 -4.21 7.88
CA GLY A 199 -11.16 -3.50 6.63
C GLY A 199 -11.15 -4.42 5.42
N PHE A 200 -11.07 -3.81 4.24
CA PHE A 200 -10.94 -4.53 2.99
C PHE A 200 -10.00 -3.81 2.02
N SER A 201 -9.36 -4.53 1.12
CA SER A 201 -8.66 -3.97 -0.03
C SER A 201 -9.44 -4.21 -1.31
N PHE A 202 -9.43 -3.23 -2.22
CA PHE A 202 -10.36 -3.17 -3.33
C PHE A 202 -9.71 -2.95 -4.68
N HIS A 203 -10.22 -3.66 -5.71
CA HIS A 203 -9.76 -3.57 -7.09
C HIS A 203 -10.91 -3.81 -8.09
N ASP A 204 -11.90 -2.92 -8.11
CA ASP A 204 -13.00 -2.97 -9.07
C ASP A 204 -13.57 -1.56 -9.36
N GLU A 205 -14.78 -1.48 -9.91
CA GLU A 205 -15.47 -0.22 -10.20
C GLU A 205 -16.08 0.42 -8.94
N PRO A 206 -16.22 1.76 -8.91
CA PRO A 206 -16.76 2.49 -7.76
C PRO A 206 -18.12 1.99 -7.28
N GLU A 207 -18.97 1.53 -8.16
CA GLU A 207 -20.32 1.02 -7.85
C GLU A 207 -20.26 -0.28 -7.02
N VAL A 208 -19.27 -1.13 -7.32
CA VAL A 208 -18.98 -2.35 -6.52
C VAL A 208 -18.40 -1.97 -5.16
N LEU A 209 -17.49 -0.97 -5.12
CA LEU A 209 -16.96 -0.43 -3.88
C LEU A 209 -18.08 0.06 -2.96
N GLU A 210 -19.00 0.85 -3.48
CA GLU A 210 -20.12 1.41 -2.71
C GLU A 210 -20.97 0.32 -2.09
N THR A 211 -21.27 -0.73 -2.86
CA THR A 211 -22.00 -1.91 -2.39
C THR A 211 -21.30 -2.57 -1.21
N ILE A 212 -19.99 -2.85 -1.33
CA ILE A 212 -19.19 -3.49 -0.29
C ILE A 212 -19.04 -2.59 0.93
N ALA A 213 -18.78 -1.29 0.72
CA ALA A 213 -18.58 -0.32 1.79
C ALA A 213 -19.84 -0.11 2.65
N LYS A 214 -21.02 -0.23 2.05
CA LYS A 214 -22.31 -0.11 2.76
C LYS A 214 -22.77 -1.41 3.43
N ALA A 215 -22.22 -2.57 3.01
CA ALA A 215 -22.68 -3.87 3.52
C ALA A 215 -22.36 -4.09 5.01
N HIS A 216 -21.26 -3.51 5.49
CA HIS A 216 -20.79 -3.72 6.86
C HIS A 216 -20.14 -2.45 7.44
N PRO A 217 -20.07 -2.29 8.78
CA PRO A 217 -19.38 -1.20 9.45
C PRO A 217 -17.86 -1.42 9.43
N TRP A 218 -17.23 -1.19 8.26
CA TRP A 218 -15.79 -1.31 8.10
C TRP A 218 -15.04 -0.22 8.88
N ASP A 219 -13.93 -0.60 9.51
CA ASP A 219 -13.06 0.35 10.19
C ASP A 219 -12.27 1.20 9.20
N PHE A 220 -11.81 0.62 8.08
CA PHE A 220 -11.04 1.30 7.04
C PHE A 220 -11.13 0.55 5.69
N ALA A 221 -10.68 1.19 4.63
CA ALA A 221 -10.53 0.56 3.32
C ALA A 221 -9.16 0.86 2.71
N GLN A 222 -8.62 -0.07 1.90
CA GLN A 222 -7.39 0.10 1.16
C GLN A 222 -7.70 0.15 -0.33
N ILE A 223 -7.38 1.28 -0.99
CA ILE A 223 -7.61 1.48 -2.42
C ILE A 223 -6.34 1.87 -3.16
N GLN A 224 -6.29 1.57 -4.45
CA GLN A 224 -5.26 2.08 -5.35
C GLN A 224 -5.55 3.54 -5.68
N LEU A 225 -4.59 4.44 -5.37
CA LEU A 225 -4.74 5.85 -5.64
C LEU A 225 -3.40 6.55 -5.86
N ASN A 226 -3.33 7.31 -6.95
CA ASN A 226 -2.26 8.23 -7.31
C ASN A 226 -2.81 9.23 -8.33
N TYR A 227 -2.04 10.23 -8.76
CA TYR A 227 -2.52 11.27 -9.66
C TYR A 227 -2.87 10.76 -11.08
N LEU A 228 -2.28 9.64 -11.55
CA LEU A 228 -2.65 9.02 -12.82
C LEU A 228 -3.96 8.24 -12.70
N ASP A 229 -4.10 7.46 -11.63
CA ASP A 229 -5.26 6.61 -11.38
C ASP A 229 -6.47 7.40 -10.89
N TRP A 230 -6.27 8.66 -10.48
CA TRP A 230 -7.35 9.57 -10.10
C TRP A 230 -8.48 9.60 -11.12
N THR A 231 -8.11 9.59 -12.43
CA THR A 231 -9.06 9.50 -13.54
C THR A 231 -9.03 8.12 -14.21
N LEU A 232 -7.85 7.54 -14.45
CA LEU A 232 -7.71 6.30 -15.23
C LEU A 232 -8.36 5.10 -14.53
N TYR A 233 -8.29 5.02 -13.22
CA TYR A 233 -8.84 3.92 -12.40
C TYR A 233 -10.06 4.37 -11.60
N ARG A 234 -10.61 5.54 -11.91
CA ARG A 234 -11.72 6.18 -11.18
C ARG A 234 -11.49 6.26 -9.67
N SER A 235 -10.22 6.41 -9.25
CA SER A 235 -9.86 6.43 -7.83
C SER A 235 -10.44 7.65 -7.11
N LYS A 236 -10.74 8.74 -7.83
CA LYS A 236 -11.47 9.89 -7.30
C LYS A 236 -12.81 9.47 -6.73
N GLU A 237 -13.61 8.81 -7.53
CA GLU A 237 -14.96 8.38 -7.15
C GLU A 237 -14.91 7.39 -5.97
N GLN A 238 -13.97 6.43 -6.01
CA GLN A 238 -13.76 5.50 -4.89
C GLN A 238 -13.42 6.24 -3.58
N TYR A 239 -12.51 7.20 -3.64
CA TYR A 239 -12.13 8.02 -2.49
C TYR A 239 -13.30 8.84 -1.96
N GLU A 240 -14.08 9.47 -2.83
CA GLU A 240 -15.24 10.29 -2.47
C GLU A 240 -16.36 9.46 -1.81
N ILE A 241 -16.63 8.24 -2.32
CA ILE A 241 -17.58 7.28 -1.70
C ILE A 241 -17.14 6.96 -0.27
N LEU A 242 -15.88 6.54 -0.08
CA LEU A 242 -15.37 6.19 1.25
C LEU A 242 -15.37 7.39 2.20
N THR A 243 -15.03 8.57 1.69
CA THR A 243 -15.04 9.81 2.47
C THR A 243 -16.46 10.18 2.92
N LYS A 244 -17.45 10.09 2.04
CA LYS A 244 -18.87 10.33 2.35
C LYS A 244 -19.39 9.34 3.41
N LEU A 245 -18.95 8.08 3.35
CA LEU A 245 -19.29 7.05 4.34
C LEU A 245 -18.49 7.17 5.64
N GLY A 246 -17.55 8.09 5.74
CA GLY A 246 -16.69 8.27 6.89
C GLY A 246 -15.71 7.10 7.10
N ILE A 247 -15.39 6.33 6.06
CA ILE A 247 -14.45 5.22 6.11
C ILE A 247 -13.03 5.74 5.80
N PRO A 248 -12.07 5.68 6.72
CA PRO A 248 -10.68 6.08 6.47
C PRO A 248 -10.03 5.23 5.40
N VAL A 249 -9.09 5.83 4.66
CA VAL A 249 -8.47 5.20 3.51
C VAL A 249 -6.98 4.98 3.73
N THR A 250 -6.51 3.77 3.47
CA THR A 250 -5.09 3.48 3.25
C THR A 250 -4.82 3.36 1.75
N ILE A 251 -3.69 3.89 1.29
CA ILE A 251 -3.38 3.94 -0.13
C ILE A 251 -2.37 2.86 -0.49
N MET A 252 -2.71 2.03 -1.47
CA MET A 252 -1.77 1.16 -2.18
C MET A 252 -1.44 1.74 -3.57
N GLU A 253 -0.31 1.34 -4.14
CA GLU A 253 0.18 1.74 -5.47
C GLU A 253 0.31 3.28 -5.64
N PRO A 254 0.80 4.03 -4.65
CA PRO A 254 0.97 5.49 -4.78
C PRO A 254 1.94 5.84 -5.91
N LEU A 255 2.90 4.95 -6.21
CA LEU A 255 3.88 5.09 -7.29
C LEU A 255 3.57 4.20 -8.49
N ARG A 256 2.43 3.51 -8.49
CA ARG A 256 1.98 2.63 -9.58
C ARG A 256 3.06 1.63 -10.02
N GLY A 257 3.57 0.86 -9.05
CA GLY A 257 4.62 -0.12 -9.29
C GLY A 257 5.99 0.47 -9.64
N GLY A 258 6.20 1.76 -9.37
CA GLY A 258 7.41 2.50 -9.72
C GLY A 258 7.28 3.36 -10.99
N ALA A 259 6.21 3.18 -11.78
CA ALA A 259 6.01 3.95 -13.02
C ALA A 259 5.98 5.48 -12.80
N LEU A 260 5.49 5.92 -11.64
CA LEU A 260 5.45 7.35 -11.29
C LEU A 260 6.72 7.85 -10.59
N ALA A 261 7.69 6.98 -10.33
CA ALA A 261 9.03 7.35 -9.90
C ALA A 261 9.97 7.58 -11.09
N THR A 262 9.67 6.95 -12.26
CA THR A 262 10.47 7.01 -13.47
C THR A 262 9.61 7.49 -14.63
N LEU A 263 9.34 8.78 -14.65
CA LEU A 263 8.57 9.43 -15.73
C LEU A 263 9.44 9.62 -16.98
N ASN A 264 8.78 9.86 -18.15
CA ASN A 264 9.51 10.29 -19.34
C ASN A 264 10.23 11.63 -19.10
N PRO A 265 11.31 11.95 -19.85
CA PRO A 265 12.15 13.13 -19.60
C PRO A 265 11.36 14.44 -19.54
N GLU A 266 10.37 14.64 -20.43
CA GLU A 266 9.53 15.84 -20.47
C GLU A 266 8.74 16.01 -19.16
N ALA A 267 8.04 14.96 -18.71
CA ALA A 267 7.26 15.00 -17.47
C ALA A 267 8.14 15.14 -16.23
N ALA A 268 9.30 14.43 -16.19
CA ALA A 268 10.25 14.53 -15.09
C ALA A 268 10.85 15.93 -14.97
N ALA A 269 11.19 16.57 -16.12
CA ALA A 269 11.73 17.92 -16.16
C ALA A 269 10.74 18.95 -15.59
N ILE A 270 9.44 18.84 -15.90
CA ILE A 270 8.40 19.72 -15.37
C ILE A 270 8.38 19.67 -13.83
N LEU A 271 8.42 18.46 -13.25
CA LEU A 271 8.43 18.29 -11.80
C LEU A 271 9.71 18.83 -11.16
N LYS A 272 10.86 18.51 -11.75
CA LYS A 272 12.18 18.94 -11.25
C LYS A 272 12.40 20.46 -11.38
N GLN A 273 11.88 21.09 -12.41
CA GLN A 273 11.94 22.55 -12.56
C GLN A 273 11.14 23.26 -11.46
N ALA A 274 9.98 22.70 -11.07
CA ALA A 274 9.18 23.26 -10.00
C ALA A 274 9.79 23.05 -8.61
N ARG A 275 10.39 21.88 -8.35
CA ARG A 275 11.04 21.52 -7.08
C ARG A 275 12.30 20.68 -7.35
N PRO A 276 13.46 21.31 -7.54
CA PRO A 276 14.73 20.62 -7.82
C PRO A 276 15.27 19.83 -6.61
N ASP A 277 14.82 20.19 -5.40
CA ASP A 277 15.23 19.66 -4.11
C ASP A 277 14.57 18.31 -3.72
N VAL A 278 13.55 17.88 -4.48
CA VAL A 278 12.80 16.65 -4.20
C VAL A 278 12.83 15.66 -5.36
N SER A 279 12.63 14.38 -5.05
CA SER A 279 12.55 13.33 -6.07
C SER A 279 11.25 13.39 -6.87
N VAL A 280 11.25 12.77 -8.06
CA VAL A 280 10.02 12.60 -8.86
C VAL A 280 9.00 11.74 -8.09
N ALA A 281 9.48 10.73 -7.34
CA ALA A 281 8.62 9.86 -6.53
C ALA A 281 7.87 10.62 -5.44
N SER A 282 8.51 11.62 -4.82
CA SER A 282 7.90 12.41 -3.74
C SER A 282 6.62 13.13 -4.16
N TRP A 283 6.49 13.53 -5.42
CA TRP A 283 5.28 14.18 -5.93
C TRP A 283 4.06 13.25 -5.87
N ALA A 284 4.22 11.99 -6.27
CA ALA A 284 3.12 11.01 -6.21
C ALA A 284 2.77 10.60 -4.78
N LEU A 285 3.77 10.45 -3.92
CA LEU A 285 3.57 10.17 -2.50
C LEU A 285 2.85 11.34 -1.80
N ARG A 286 3.30 12.57 -2.05
CA ARG A 286 2.67 13.78 -1.51
C ARG A 286 1.26 13.98 -2.04
N TYR A 287 1.00 13.63 -3.32
CA TYR A 287 -0.35 13.69 -3.89
C TYR A 287 -1.33 12.83 -3.07
N ALA A 288 -1.02 11.56 -2.89
CA ALA A 288 -1.86 10.66 -2.11
C ALA A 288 -2.00 11.11 -0.65
N ALA A 289 -0.88 11.49 -0.02
CA ALA A 289 -0.85 11.94 1.36
C ALA A 289 -1.56 13.27 1.61
N SER A 290 -1.75 14.11 0.58
CA SER A 290 -2.44 15.40 0.71
C SER A 290 -3.96 15.30 0.84
N LEU A 291 -4.52 14.12 0.64
CA LEU A 291 -5.97 13.89 0.76
C LEU A 291 -6.36 13.71 2.23
N PRO A 292 -7.33 14.49 2.76
CA PRO A 292 -7.64 14.53 4.20
C PRO A 292 -8.07 13.20 4.82
N ASN A 293 -8.83 12.36 4.07
CA ASN A 293 -9.31 11.05 4.55
C ASN A 293 -8.28 9.91 4.40
N VAL A 294 -7.07 10.22 3.89
CA VAL A 294 -5.99 9.23 3.80
C VAL A 294 -5.30 9.08 5.14
N LEU A 295 -5.25 7.87 5.65
CA LEU A 295 -4.65 7.52 6.93
C LEU A 295 -3.19 7.13 6.78
N VAL A 296 -2.88 6.24 5.82
CA VAL A 296 -1.55 5.72 5.55
C VAL A 296 -1.33 5.62 4.05
N VAL A 297 -0.16 6.01 3.58
CA VAL A 297 0.32 5.78 2.21
C VAL A 297 1.35 4.66 2.23
N LEU A 298 1.02 3.51 1.63
CA LEU A 298 1.89 2.35 1.58
C LEU A 298 2.90 2.47 0.45
N SER A 299 4.17 2.36 0.75
CA SER A 299 5.23 2.30 -0.26
C SER A 299 6.02 0.99 -0.17
N GLY A 300 6.25 0.35 -1.31
CA GLY A 300 7.14 -0.80 -1.44
C GLY A 300 8.55 -0.31 -1.74
N MET A 301 9.42 -0.30 -0.74
CA MET A 301 10.76 0.28 -0.79
C MET A 301 11.79 -0.84 -0.94
N THR A 302 12.10 -1.24 -2.19
CA THR A 302 13.02 -2.36 -2.47
C THR A 302 14.46 -2.04 -2.11
N LEU A 303 14.88 -0.78 -2.31
CA LEU A 303 16.23 -0.28 -1.99
C LEU A 303 16.19 0.60 -0.75
N ILE A 304 17.31 0.69 -0.03
CA ILE A 304 17.42 1.55 1.15
C ILE A 304 17.26 3.03 0.76
N GLU A 305 17.72 3.41 -0.41
CA GLU A 305 17.60 4.76 -0.97
C GLU A 305 16.13 5.16 -1.18
N HIS A 306 15.27 4.21 -1.55
CA HIS A 306 13.82 4.45 -1.64
C HIS A 306 13.21 4.75 -0.27
N LEU A 307 13.68 4.05 0.77
CA LEU A 307 13.23 4.28 2.15
C LEU A 307 13.67 5.65 2.64
N GLU A 308 14.94 6.03 2.42
CA GLU A 308 15.47 7.34 2.84
C GLU A 308 14.76 8.50 2.14
N ASP A 309 14.53 8.41 0.84
CA ASP A 309 13.78 9.42 0.08
C ASP A 309 12.34 9.56 0.56
N ASN A 310 11.69 8.43 0.87
CA ASN A 310 10.34 8.43 1.40
C ASN A 310 10.30 8.97 2.84
N ILE A 311 11.23 8.62 3.71
CA ILE A 311 11.36 9.22 5.05
C ILE A 311 11.50 10.73 4.93
N LYS A 312 12.40 11.22 4.06
CA LYS A 312 12.56 12.67 3.81
C LYS A 312 11.24 13.30 3.35
N THR A 313 10.49 12.65 2.48
CA THR A 313 9.20 13.13 1.96
C THR A 313 8.14 13.25 3.04
N PHE A 314 8.12 12.35 4.01
CA PHE A 314 7.08 12.28 5.04
C PHE A 314 7.50 12.90 6.39
N THR A 315 8.76 13.28 6.56
CA THR A 315 9.21 14.07 7.71
C THR A 315 8.76 15.51 7.55
N ASP A 316 8.12 16.09 8.58
CA ASP A 316 7.54 17.45 8.53
C ASP A 316 6.60 17.63 7.31
N PHE A 317 5.78 16.62 7.02
CA PHE A 317 4.93 16.56 5.83
C PHE A 317 4.04 17.79 5.67
N LYS A 318 4.07 18.37 4.48
CA LYS A 318 3.17 19.46 4.06
C LYS A 318 2.34 18.99 2.86
N PRO A 319 1.01 19.16 2.89
CA PRO A 319 0.14 18.89 1.75
C PRO A 319 0.58 19.69 0.52
N LEU A 320 0.25 19.17 -0.67
CA LEU A 320 0.45 19.89 -1.93
C LEU A 320 -0.38 21.17 -1.96
N THR A 321 0.25 22.25 -2.43
CA THR A 321 -0.44 23.49 -2.78
C THR A 321 -1.21 23.33 -4.09
N ASP A 322 -2.13 24.26 -4.39
CA ASP A 322 -2.86 24.26 -5.66
C ASP A 322 -1.94 24.49 -6.85
N GLU A 323 -0.85 25.22 -6.67
CA GLU A 323 0.16 25.39 -7.70
C GLU A 323 0.92 24.08 -7.97
N GLU A 324 1.36 23.39 -6.94
CA GLU A 324 1.98 22.06 -7.07
C GLU A 324 1.03 21.05 -7.75
N ARG A 325 -0.29 21.12 -7.48
CA ARG A 325 -1.28 20.30 -8.19
C ARG A 325 -1.32 20.62 -9.68
N ARG A 326 -1.30 21.91 -10.06
CA ARG A 326 -1.22 22.32 -11.47
C ARG A 326 0.06 21.85 -12.16
N VAL A 327 1.18 21.81 -11.43
CA VAL A 327 2.44 21.25 -11.95
C VAL A 327 2.31 19.76 -12.23
N ILE A 328 1.68 19.00 -11.32
CA ILE A 328 1.37 17.57 -11.54
C ILE A 328 0.49 17.39 -12.78
N ASP A 329 -0.54 18.21 -12.98
CA ASP A 329 -1.42 18.09 -14.14
C ASP A 329 -0.67 18.29 -15.46
N LYS A 330 0.27 19.26 -15.51
CA LYS A 330 1.16 19.47 -16.67
C LYS A 330 2.07 18.28 -16.92
N ALA A 331 2.70 17.76 -15.86
CA ALA A 331 3.58 16.58 -15.96
C ALA A 331 2.79 15.34 -16.40
N LEU A 332 1.58 15.15 -15.87
CA LEU A 332 0.70 14.06 -16.26
C LEU A 332 0.29 14.13 -17.73
N ALA A 333 -0.01 15.31 -18.26
CA ALA A 333 -0.31 15.51 -19.66
C ALA A 333 0.88 15.11 -20.55
N ALA A 334 2.11 15.48 -20.18
CA ALA A 334 3.33 15.07 -20.86
C ALA A 334 3.58 13.55 -20.76
N TYR A 335 3.37 12.96 -19.58
CA TYR A 335 3.54 11.52 -19.35
C TYR A 335 2.58 10.68 -20.22
N ARG A 336 1.32 11.07 -20.33
CA ARG A 336 0.29 10.35 -21.13
C ARG A 336 0.64 10.23 -22.60
N LYS A 337 1.44 11.13 -23.16
CA LYS A 337 1.91 11.07 -24.55
C LYS A 337 2.87 9.89 -24.80
N SER A 338 3.47 9.32 -23.77
CA SER A 338 4.44 8.21 -23.92
C SER A 338 3.83 6.92 -24.49
N GLY A 339 2.54 6.67 -24.27
CA GLY A 339 1.86 5.44 -24.70
C GLY A 339 2.33 4.19 -23.91
N ALA A 340 2.85 4.37 -22.69
CA ALA A 340 3.24 3.25 -21.83
C ALA A 340 2.01 2.42 -21.40
N VAL A 341 2.18 1.09 -21.29
CA VAL A 341 1.15 0.17 -20.79
C VAL A 341 0.94 0.41 -19.30
N PRO A 342 -0.30 0.56 -18.80
CA PRO A 342 -0.58 0.87 -17.41
C PRO A 342 -0.38 -0.34 -16.46
N CYS A 343 0.73 -1.05 -16.57
CA CYS A 343 1.09 -2.20 -15.74
C CYS A 343 1.81 -1.76 -14.47
N THR A 344 1.43 -2.36 -13.31
CA THR A 344 2.08 -2.13 -12.01
C THR A 344 3.07 -3.23 -11.62
N ALA A 345 3.33 -4.18 -12.53
CA ALA A 345 4.18 -5.35 -12.30
C ALA A 345 3.81 -6.17 -11.04
N CYS A 346 2.52 -6.22 -10.69
CA CYS A 346 2.01 -6.95 -9.52
C CYS A 346 2.10 -8.48 -9.65
N ARG A 347 2.35 -8.99 -10.88
CA ARG A 347 2.51 -10.41 -11.24
C ARG A 347 1.26 -11.29 -11.02
N TYR A 348 0.07 -10.74 -10.80
CA TYR A 348 -1.16 -11.55 -10.62
C TYR A 348 -1.58 -12.31 -11.88
N CYS A 349 -1.16 -11.86 -13.06
CA CYS A 349 -1.36 -12.55 -14.34
C CYS A 349 -0.47 -13.79 -14.52
N THR A 350 0.51 -14.03 -13.66
CA THR A 350 1.40 -15.21 -13.71
C THR A 350 0.92 -16.33 -12.76
N PRO A 351 1.24 -17.62 -13.06
CA PRO A 351 1.87 -18.07 -14.30
C PRO A 351 0.91 -17.95 -15.51
N CYS A 352 1.51 -17.62 -16.67
CA CYS A 352 0.80 -17.72 -17.95
C CYS A 352 0.75 -19.19 -18.38
N PRO A 353 -0.40 -19.70 -18.91
CA PRO A 353 -0.50 -21.10 -19.34
C PRO A 353 0.50 -21.51 -20.43
N VAL A 354 0.97 -20.54 -21.23
CA VAL A 354 1.92 -20.75 -22.33
C VAL A 354 3.30 -20.13 -22.05
N GLY A 355 3.61 -19.77 -20.79
CA GLY A 355 4.96 -19.36 -20.38
C GLY A 355 5.25 -17.86 -20.47
N VAL A 356 4.42 -17.02 -21.12
CA VAL A 356 4.72 -15.59 -21.36
C VAL A 356 5.00 -14.83 -20.05
N ASP A 357 6.17 -14.19 -19.92
CA ASP A 357 6.50 -13.30 -18.79
C ASP A 357 5.93 -11.89 -19.02
N ILE A 358 4.61 -11.79 -18.91
CA ILE A 358 3.85 -10.57 -19.16
C ILE A 358 4.41 -9.35 -18.42
N PRO A 359 4.70 -9.40 -17.09
CA PRO A 359 5.19 -8.23 -16.35
C PRO A 359 6.56 -7.77 -16.81
N ARG A 360 7.45 -8.69 -17.19
CA ARG A 360 8.78 -8.37 -17.70
C ARG A 360 8.70 -7.68 -19.05
N ILE A 361 7.87 -8.20 -19.97
CA ILE A 361 7.65 -7.59 -21.29
C ILE A 361 7.13 -6.17 -21.15
N PHE A 362 6.08 -5.97 -20.32
CA PHE A 362 5.49 -4.64 -20.10
C PHE A 362 6.49 -3.69 -19.43
N GLY A 363 7.29 -4.16 -18.49
CA GLY A 363 8.36 -3.37 -17.87
C GLY A 363 9.39 -2.87 -18.87
N LEU A 364 9.93 -3.77 -19.69
CA LEU A 364 10.87 -3.46 -20.76
C LEU A 364 10.28 -2.51 -21.81
N TYR A 365 9.03 -2.77 -22.23
CA TYR A 365 8.35 -1.92 -23.20
C TYR A 365 8.06 -0.53 -22.64
N ASN A 366 7.62 -0.43 -21.38
CA ASN A 366 7.41 0.85 -20.74
C ASN A 366 8.69 1.64 -20.57
N HIS A 367 9.81 0.98 -20.21
CA HIS A 367 11.11 1.62 -20.18
C HIS A 367 11.46 2.22 -21.55
N TYR A 368 11.32 1.44 -22.63
CA TYR A 368 11.47 1.96 -23.98
C TYR A 368 10.55 3.14 -24.27
N LYS A 369 9.25 3.03 -23.95
CA LYS A 369 8.26 4.10 -24.23
C LYS A 369 8.55 5.39 -23.45
N THR A 370 9.16 5.29 -22.29
CA THR A 370 9.52 6.46 -21.47
C THR A 370 10.89 7.04 -21.80
N THR A 371 11.88 6.22 -22.17
CA THR A 371 13.26 6.67 -22.43
C THR A 371 13.56 6.89 -23.93
N GLY A 372 12.76 6.31 -24.82
CA GLY A 372 13.05 6.25 -26.26
C GLY A 372 14.08 5.18 -26.65
N ASN A 373 14.69 4.47 -25.68
CA ASN A 373 15.76 3.50 -25.93
C ASN A 373 15.22 2.15 -26.43
N PHE A 374 14.92 2.09 -27.73
CA PHE A 374 14.43 0.87 -28.39
C PHE A 374 15.52 -0.21 -28.51
N GLN A 375 16.80 0.18 -28.60
CA GLN A 375 17.89 -0.78 -28.70
C GLN A 375 18.05 -1.60 -27.43
N HIS A 376 18.05 -0.96 -26.27
CA HIS A 376 18.06 -1.65 -24.96
C HIS A 376 16.87 -2.61 -24.85
N PHE A 377 15.67 -2.15 -25.18
CA PHE A 377 14.48 -3.01 -25.21
C PHE A 377 14.72 -4.25 -26.07
N ARG A 378 15.22 -4.10 -27.29
CA ARG A 378 15.50 -5.20 -28.22
C ARG A 378 16.56 -6.16 -27.69
N LEU A 379 17.67 -5.63 -27.17
CA LEU A 379 18.76 -6.44 -26.63
C LEU A 379 18.29 -7.39 -25.52
N VAL A 380 17.48 -6.87 -24.60
CA VAL A 380 16.96 -7.68 -23.48
C VAL A 380 15.81 -8.59 -23.92
N TYR A 381 14.89 -8.09 -24.73
CA TYR A 381 13.75 -8.86 -25.24
C TYR A 381 14.19 -10.06 -26.09
N ASP A 382 15.20 -9.88 -26.98
CA ASP A 382 15.68 -10.94 -27.86
C ASP A 382 16.37 -12.09 -27.09
N LYS A 383 16.97 -11.79 -25.92
CA LYS A 383 17.56 -12.79 -25.02
C LYS A 383 16.53 -13.58 -24.19
N MET A 384 15.26 -13.17 -24.15
CA MET A 384 14.22 -13.93 -23.46
C MET A 384 13.98 -15.27 -24.17
N ALA A 385 13.58 -16.30 -23.40
CA ALA A 385 13.15 -17.59 -23.97
C ALA A 385 11.96 -17.40 -24.93
N ALA A 386 11.83 -18.29 -25.92
CA ALA A 386 10.81 -18.11 -26.95
C ALA A 386 9.37 -18.10 -26.39
N ASP A 387 9.10 -18.92 -25.40
CA ASP A 387 7.82 -19.02 -24.69
C ASP A 387 7.55 -17.85 -23.73
N GLU A 388 8.60 -17.16 -23.26
CA GLU A 388 8.46 -15.97 -22.42
C GLU A 388 8.05 -14.72 -23.21
N LYS A 389 8.23 -14.69 -24.54
CA LYS A 389 8.01 -13.53 -25.41
C LYS A 389 6.53 -13.25 -25.68
N ALA A 390 6.24 -12.00 -26.06
CA ALA A 390 4.88 -11.58 -26.44
C ALA A 390 4.32 -12.37 -27.63
N SER A 391 5.21 -12.82 -28.54
CA SER A 391 4.85 -13.65 -29.71
C SER A 391 4.30 -15.02 -29.34
N ALA A 392 4.59 -15.55 -28.15
CA ALA A 392 4.05 -16.82 -27.67
C ALA A 392 2.60 -16.71 -27.17
N CYS A 393 2.03 -15.51 -27.09
CA CYS A 393 0.67 -15.30 -26.61
C CYS A 393 -0.35 -15.86 -27.59
N VAL A 394 -1.13 -16.85 -27.15
CA VAL A 394 -2.23 -17.49 -27.93
C VAL A 394 -3.58 -16.80 -27.73
N GLY A 395 -3.65 -15.70 -27.00
CA GLY A 395 -4.90 -14.94 -26.82
C GLY A 395 -5.96 -15.61 -25.92
N CYS A 396 -5.61 -16.60 -25.10
CA CYS A 396 -6.56 -17.40 -24.30
C CYS A 396 -7.33 -16.62 -23.23
N GLY A 397 -6.94 -15.36 -22.90
CA GLY A 397 -7.64 -14.49 -21.97
C GLY A 397 -7.49 -14.84 -20.49
N ALA A 398 -6.76 -15.90 -20.10
CA ALA A 398 -6.61 -16.30 -18.70
C ALA A 398 -6.04 -15.20 -17.77
N CYS A 399 -5.24 -14.31 -18.33
CA CYS A 399 -4.64 -13.15 -17.63
C CYS A 399 -5.63 -12.01 -17.40
N LEU A 400 -6.70 -11.87 -18.21
CA LEU A 400 -7.65 -10.75 -18.13
C LEU A 400 -8.37 -10.73 -16.77
N LYS A 401 -8.89 -11.88 -16.34
CA LYS A 401 -9.59 -12.03 -15.05
C LYS A 401 -8.70 -11.83 -13.84
N LYS A 402 -7.37 -11.98 -14.01
CA LYS A 402 -6.39 -11.87 -12.93
C LYS A 402 -5.82 -10.45 -12.79
N CYS A 403 -5.93 -9.61 -13.83
CA CYS A 403 -5.32 -8.28 -13.88
C CYS A 403 -6.15 -7.25 -13.09
N PRO A 404 -5.65 -6.73 -11.95
CA PRO A 404 -6.36 -5.71 -11.19
C PRO A 404 -6.38 -4.36 -11.91
N GLN A 405 -5.49 -4.16 -12.91
CA GLN A 405 -5.43 -2.95 -13.72
C GLN A 405 -6.36 -3.00 -14.96
N LYS A 406 -7.12 -4.08 -15.13
CA LYS A 406 -8.04 -4.30 -16.25
C LYS A 406 -7.40 -4.10 -17.64
N ILE A 407 -6.08 -4.35 -17.73
CA ILE A 407 -5.33 -4.27 -18.99
C ILE A 407 -5.81 -5.37 -19.93
N ASN A 408 -6.13 -5.00 -21.16
CA ASN A 408 -6.32 -6.00 -22.22
C ASN A 408 -4.96 -6.56 -22.65
N ILE A 409 -4.42 -7.44 -21.79
CA ILE A 409 -3.06 -7.99 -21.92
C ILE A 409 -2.78 -8.62 -23.29
N PRO A 410 -3.67 -9.47 -23.85
CA PRO A 410 -3.44 -10.01 -25.20
C PRO A 410 -3.35 -8.93 -26.28
N ALA A 411 -4.20 -7.90 -26.22
CA ALA A 411 -4.17 -6.81 -27.18
C ALA A 411 -2.87 -5.98 -27.06
N GLU A 412 -2.43 -5.69 -25.83
CA GLU A 412 -1.16 -4.96 -25.61
C GLU A 412 0.06 -5.80 -26.04
N LEU A 413 0.09 -7.12 -25.80
CA LEU A 413 1.16 -7.99 -26.28
C LEU A 413 1.22 -8.02 -27.81
N LYS A 414 0.06 -8.09 -28.50
CA LYS A 414 -0.04 -8.02 -29.95
C LYS A 414 0.47 -6.69 -30.50
N LYS A 415 0.14 -5.57 -29.84
CA LYS A 415 0.62 -4.23 -30.19
C LYS A 415 2.14 -4.12 -30.04
N ILE A 416 2.71 -4.67 -28.96
CA ILE A 416 4.17 -4.72 -28.73
C ILE A 416 4.86 -5.49 -29.84
N GLU A 417 4.35 -6.66 -30.24
CA GLU A 417 4.87 -7.43 -31.35
C GLU A 417 4.82 -6.67 -32.70
N ALA A 418 3.73 -5.95 -32.94
CA ALA A 418 3.60 -5.10 -34.12
C ALA A 418 4.63 -3.95 -34.13
N ASP A 419 4.85 -3.30 -32.99
CA ASP A 419 5.88 -2.23 -32.83
C ASP A 419 7.30 -2.78 -33.06
N ILE A 420 7.59 -3.99 -32.57
CA ILE A 420 8.85 -4.70 -32.79
C ILE A 420 9.05 -4.99 -34.30
N ARG A 421 8.05 -5.52 -34.99
CA ARG A 421 8.13 -5.87 -36.41
C ARG A 421 8.27 -4.65 -37.32
N GLY A 422 7.50 -3.60 -37.03
CA GLY A 422 7.49 -2.36 -37.83
C GLY A 422 8.83 -1.61 -37.79
N ARG A 423 9.67 -1.84 -36.76
CA ARG A 423 10.97 -1.19 -36.58
C ARG A 423 12.16 -2.02 -37.09
N LYS A 424 11.97 -3.31 -37.43
CA LYS A 424 13.02 -4.14 -38.02
C LYS A 424 13.57 -3.59 -39.34
N GLY A 425 12.83 -2.71 -40.03
CA GLY A 425 13.21 -2.10 -41.30
C GLY A 425 14.04 -0.79 -41.21
N ARG A 426 14.18 -0.20 -40.01
CA ARG A 426 14.93 1.04 -39.83
C ARG A 426 16.22 0.77 -39.07
N ARG A 427 17.34 0.64 -39.79
CA ARG A 427 18.70 0.63 -39.19
C ARG A 427 18.93 1.99 -38.52
N ALA A 428 18.95 2.02 -37.18
CA ALA A 428 19.42 3.17 -36.41
C ALA A 428 20.93 3.05 -36.23
N SER A 429 21.66 4.16 -36.46
CA SER A 429 23.09 4.29 -36.17
C SER A 429 23.36 4.15 -34.68
N LEU A 430 24.34 3.34 -34.34
CA LEU A 430 24.75 2.96 -33.00
C LEU A 430 25.54 4.06 -32.28
N PHE A 431 25.16 4.39 -31.06
CA PHE A 431 26.11 4.73 -29.97
C PHE A 431 25.45 4.31 -28.65
N LEU A 432 26.02 3.27 -28.01
CA LEU A 432 25.73 2.91 -26.62
C LEU A 432 26.58 3.79 -25.72
N THR A 433 26.01 4.37 -24.70
CA THR A 433 26.76 5.05 -23.63
C THR A 433 27.12 4.05 -22.53
N PRO A 434 28.24 4.27 -21.78
CA PRO A 434 28.66 3.36 -20.69
C PRO A 434 27.61 3.14 -19.61
N ASP A 435 26.70 4.08 -19.38
CA ASP A 435 25.65 4.01 -18.35
C ASP A 435 24.55 2.99 -18.67
N ASP A 436 24.46 2.50 -19.90
CA ASP A 436 23.46 1.49 -20.32
C ASP A 436 23.84 0.05 -19.88
N MET A 437 25.02 -0.17 -19.31
CA MET A 437 25.50 -1.51 -18.94
C MET A 437 25.28 -1.91 -17.48
N GLU A 438 24.93 -0.99 -16.58
CA GLU A 438 24.76 -1.29 -15.14
C GLU A 438 23.32 -1.64 -14.72
N LEU A 439 22.35 -1.67 -15.65
CA LEU A 439 20.95 -1.94 -15.37
C LEU A 439 20.45 -3.34 -15.83
N CYS A 440 21.36 -4.28 -16.05
CA CYS A 440 21.02 -5.68 -16.38
C CYS A 440 20.96 -6.59 -15.17
#